data_e44ef2f02ad847c89345bbc94b4f0817
#
_entry.id   e44ef2f02ad847c89345bbc94b4f0817
#
_cell.length_a   1.000
_cell.length_b   1.000
_cell.length_c   1.000
_cell.angle_alpha   90.00
_cell.angle_beta   90.00
_cell.angle_gamma   90.00
#
_symmetry.space_group_name_H-M   'P 1'
#
loop_
_entity.id
_entity.type
_entity.pdbx_description
1 polymer ?
#
loop_
_entity_poly.entity_id
_entity_poly.type
_entity_poly.pdbx_seq_one_letter_code
_entity_poly.pdbx_strand_id
1 'polypeptide(L)'
;MRNEKITPLYERLSRDDELQGESNSISNQKQMLEDFARRNGLPNPTHFTDDGISGTRFDRPGFLAMMEEVEAGRVEAIVIKDMSRLGRDYLKVGQVMEVLRQRGVRLIAINDGVDSLKGDDDFTPFRNIMNEFYARDTSRKIRSVFKSKGMSGKHLTGTVIYGYLWDEKREHWLVDEEAAEVVRRIFSLTLEGYGPYQIACKLSTDRIEIPVVHLARFNEGVNRSKPVKDPYGWGSSTIVNILKKREYLGHTINFKTRKHFKDKKSHYVSEDEWTIFENTHEAIIDQQTFDLAQKIRSNVRRYPNGWGEAAPLTGLLYCADCGGKMYVHRTNNGKRVSQYTCSNYTKVPCGTLCPTQHRINESAVLTLVSDTLRAIAEYSRNDRTEFIHTVQETQVAQQSADISKKRRRLAAAQKRAGELEKLICKIYEDNALGKLPDARYKALDAQYAKEQDALEIEIAELEKAVTGYEQSQKSAEKFIALIDKYENFDTLTNTMLNEFVEKILVHELSLIHISEPTRLQLIS
;
A
#
# COMPACT_ATOMS: atom_id res chain seq x y z
N MET A 1 -16.50 68.05 -1.95
CA MET A 1 -15.20 67.97 -1.23
C MET A 1 -14.33 67.03 -2.02
N ARG A 2 -13.16 67.42 -2.55
CA ARG A 2 -12.18 66.50 -3.13
C ARG A 2 -11.69 65.64 -1.99
N ASN A 3 -11.98 64.32 -2.04
CA ASN A 3 -11.36 63.38 -1.14
C ASN A 3 -9.86 63.38 -1.42
N GLU A 4 -9.09 64.09 -0.59
CA GLU A 4 -7.63 64.07 -0.70
C GLU A 4 -7.13 62.69 -0.34
N LYS A 5 -6.48 62.05 -1.30
CA LYS A 5 -5.85 60.74 -1.07
C LYS A 5 -4.70 60.88 -0.08
N ILE A 6 -4.56 59.91 0.81
CA ILE A 6 -3.48 59.81 1.80
C ILE A 6 -2.47 58.74 1.39
N THR A 7 -1.26 58.87 1.92
CA THR A 7 -0.22 57.85 1.84
C THR A 7 0.03 57.29 3.23
N PRO A 8 -0.54 56.14 3.58
CA PRO A 8 -0.25 55.47 4.83
C PRO A 8 1.23 55.09 4.97
N LEU A 9 1.82 55.55 6.08
CA LEU A 9 3.12 55.14 6.56
C LEU A 9 2.86 54.16 7.71
N TYR A 10 3.19 52.86 7.49
CA TYR A 10 2.87 51.83 8.48
C TYR A 10 4.11 51.35 9.23
N GLU A 11 4.08 51.55 10.55
CA GLU A 11 5.14 51.14 11.48
C GLU A 11 4.65 50.05 12.44
N ARG A 12 5.52 49.09 12.71
CA ARG A 12 5.27 48.04 13.70
C ARG A 12 6.52 47.68 14.45
N LEU A 13 6.41 47.55 15.77
CA LEU A 13 7.40 46.96 16.64
C LEU A 13 6.77 45.83 17.47
N SER A 14 7.45 44.70 17.62
CA SER A 14 7.04 43.65 18.55
C SER A 14 8.00 43.60 19.74
N ARG A 15 7.56 43.04 20.87
CA ARG A 15 8.44 42.87 22.05
C ARG A 15 9.71 42.09 21.74
N ASP A 16 9.67 41.16 20.76
CA ASP A 16 10.84 40.40 20.32
C ASP A 16 11.82 41.24 19.48
N ASP A 17 11.35 42.32 18.84
CA ASP A 17 12.17 43.20 18.01
C ASP A 17 12.93 44.26 18.88
N GLU A 18 12.48 44.54 20.12
CA GLU A 18 13.15 45.42 21.07
C GLU A 18 14.54 44.91 21.49
N LEU A 19 14.77 43.62 21.43
CA LEU A 19 16.04 42.98 21.77
C LEU A 19 17.15 43.14 20.72
N GLN A 20 16.85 43.72 19.55
CA GLN A 20 17.79 43.82 18.41
C GLN A 20 18.44 45.20 18.16
N GLY A 21 18.27 46.15 19.07
CA GLY A 21 19.03 47.43 19.08
C GLY A 21 18.25 48.65 18.56
N GLU A 22 18.82 49.86 18.79
CA GLU A 22 18.21 51.16 18.60
C GLU A 22 17.68 51.50 17.18
N SER A 23 18.15 50.82 16.13
CA SER A 23 17.72 51.07 14.74
C SER A 23 16.28 50.62 14.43
N ASN A 24 15.63 49.90 15.32
CA ASN A 24 14.29 49.34 15.15
C ASN A 24 13.18 50.08 15.90
N SER A 25 13.49 51.16 16.58
CA SER A 25 12.48 51.95 17.31
C SER A 25 11.40 52.52 16.37
N ILE A 26 10.18 52.65 16.86
CA ILE A 26 9.06 53.27 16.12
C ILE A 26 9.41 54.67 15.61
N SER A 27 10.12 55.48 16.44
CA SER A 27 10.55 56.82 16.06
C SER A 27 11.46 56.83 14.84
N ASN A 28 12.43 55.90 14.77
CA ASN A 28 13.33 55.78 13.64
C ASN A 28 12.58 55.28 12.38
N GLN A 29 11.60 54.39 12.53
CA GLN A 29 10.75 53.97 11.41
C GLN A 29 9.95 55.16 10.88
N LYS A 30 9.29 55.92 11.74
CA LYS A 30 8.50 57.12 11.35
C LYS A 30 9.35 58.09 10.55
N GLN A 31 10.49 58.49 11.08
CA GLN A 31 11.39 59.41 10.39
C GLN A 31 11.84 58.90 9.02
N MET A 32 12.22 57.60 8.95
CA MET A 32 12.62 56.97 7.69
C MET A 32 11.51 56.96 6.64
N LEU A 33 10.29 56.60 7.03
CA LEU A 33 9.14 56.54 6.12
C LEU A 33 8.70 57.91 5.66
N GLU A 34 8.73 58.92 6.56
CA GLU A 34 8.39 60.31 6.25
C GLU A 34 9.40 60.93 5.30
N ASP A 35 10.70 60.74 5.52
CA ASP A 35 11.76 61.20 4.62
C ASP A 35 11.65 60.57 3.24
N PHE A 36 11.32 59.25 3.19
CA PHE A 36 11.09 58.56 1.92
C PHE A 36 9.87 59.14 1.17
N ALA A 37 8.74 59.32 1.85
CA ALA A 37 7.53 59.89 1.27
C ALA A 37 7.77 61.28 0.70
N ARG A 38 8.48 62.15 1.45
CA ARG A 38 8.85 63.49 1.03
C ARG A 38 9.75 63.49 -0.21
N ARG A 39 10.79 62.63 -0.23
CA ARG A 39 11.72 62.54 -1.38
C ARG A 39 11.07 62.05 -2.64
N ASN A 40 10.05 61.19 -2.52
CA ASN A 40 9.34 60.61 -3.66
C ASN A 40 8.04 61.34 -4.03
N GLY A 41 7.75 62.48 -3.38
CA GLY A 41 6.58 63.32 -3.69
C GLY A 41 5.24 62.66 -3.42
N LEU A 42 5.18 61.73 -2.43
CA LEU A 42 3.95 61.04 -2.08
C LEU A 42 3.02 61.99 -1.29
N PRO A 43 1.71 62.06 -1.65
CA PRO A 43 0.80 63.05 -1.07
C PRO A 43 0.33 62.63 0.34
N ASN A 44 0.14 63.60 1.22
CA ASN A 44 -0.51 63.48 2.53
C ASN A 44 -0.04 62.25 3.35
N PRO A 45 1.26 62.15 3.74
CA PRO A 45 1.78 61.04 4.53
C PRO A 45 1.09 60.99 5.90
N THR A 46 0.50 59.83 6.23
CA THR A 46 -0.27 59.61 7.45
C THR A 46 0.23 58.37 8.16
N HIS A 47 0.61 58.51 9.44
CA HIS A 47 1.16 57.40 10.23
C HIS A 47 0.09 56.47 10.78
N PHE A 48 0.30 55.15 10.62
CA PHE A 48 -0.44 54.06 11.24
C PHE A 48 0.54 53.18 12.01
N THR A 49 0.39 53.18 13.34
CA THR A 49 1.40 52.58 14.21
C THR A 49 0.81 51.49 15.08
N ASP A 50 1.47 50.30 15.11
CA ASP A 50 1.20 49.20 16.03
C ASP A 50 2.46 48.91 16.86
N ASP A 51 2.45 49.32 18.13
CA ASP A 51 3.56 49.10 19.05
C ASP A 51 3.28 47.92 19.99
N GLY A 52 4.30 47.09 20.26
CA GLY A 52 4.22 45.93 21.15
C GLY A 52 3.40 44.73 20.60
N ILE A 53 2.97 44.77 19.34
CA ILE A 53 2.11 43.73 18.75
C ILE A 53 2.88 42.84 17.76
N SER A 54 2.77 41.50 17.93
CA SER A 54 3.44 40.53 17.08
C SER A 54 2.98 40.58 15.62
N GLY A 55 3.91 40.41 14.67
CA GLY A 55 3.63 40.31 13.23
C GLY A 55 2.82 39.09 12.80
N THR A 56 2.56 38.12 13.67
CA THR A 56 1.71 36.97 13.38
C THR A 56 0.21 37.28 13.50
N ARG A 57 -0.14 38.37 14.20
CA ARG A 57 -1.53 38.83 14.36
C ARG A 57 -1.85 39.88 13.29
N PHE A 58 -3.08 39.88 12.77
CA PHE A 58 -3.60 40.84 11.79
C PHE A 58 -4.80 41.64 12.32
N ASP A 59 -5.21 41.39 13.55
CA ASP A 59 -6.22 42.15 14.31
C ASP A 59 -5.60 43.35 15.07
N ARG A 60 -4.65 44.02 14.42
CA ARG A 60 -3.91 45.19 14.96
C ARG A 60 -4.65 46.48 14.67
N PRO A 61 -4.86 47.34 15.68
CA PRO A 61 -5.65 48.59 15.50
C PRO A 61 -5.13 49.51 14.38
N GLY A 62 -3.81 49.74 14.34
CA GLY A 62 -3.20 50.60 13.30
C GLY A 62 -3.31 49.97 11.91
N PHE A 63 -3.08 48.68 11.80
CA PHE A 63 -3.24 47.93 10.55
C PHE A 63 -4.69 47.93 10.05
N LEU A 64 -5.66 47.69 10.93
CA LEU A 64 -7.08 47.70 10.56
C LEU A 64 -7.53 49.09 10.12
N ALA A 65 -7.15 50.14 10.84
CA ALA A 65 -7.46 51.52 10.45
C ALA A 65 -6.86 51.88 9.07
N MET A 66 -5.63 51.44 8.79
CA MET A 66 -5.02 51.59 7.47
C MET A 66 -5.83 50.86 6.38
N MET A 67 -6.26 49.63 6.64
CA MET A 67 -7.04 48.84 5.67
C MET A 67 -8.44 49.43 5.44
N GLU A 68 -9.07 50.04 6.44
CA GLU A 68 -10.34 50.79 6.28
C GLU A 68 -10.18 51.97 5.29
N GLU A 69 -9.04 52.68 5.35
CA GLU A 69 -8.73 53.74 4.39
C GLU A 69 -8.54 53.20 2.96
N VAL A 70 -7.91 51.99 2.85
CA VAL A 70 -7.76 51.30 1.55
C VAL A 70 -9.14 50.89 0.99
N GLU A 71 -9.99 50.33 1.82
CA GLU A 71 -11.35 49.90 1.41
C GLU A 71 -12.21 51.10 1.01
N ALA A 72 -12.04 52.21 1.69
CA ALA A 72 -12.72 53.49 1.37
C ALA A 72 -12.20 54.17 0.08
N GLY A 73 -11.15 53.62 -0.56
CA GLY A 73 -10.57 54.11 -1.81
C GLY A 73 -9.77 55.43 -1.65
N ARG A 74 -9.37 55.77 -0.40
CA ARG A 74 -8.64 56.98 -0.07
C ARG A 74 -7.12 56.81 -0.09
N VAL A 75 -6.62 55.63 -0.39
CA VAL A 75 -5.18 55.31 -0.42
C VAL A 75 -4.70 55.10 -1.84
N GLU A 76 -3.55 55.73 -2.18
CA GLU A 76 -2.89 55.50 -3.47
C GLU A 76 -1.62 54.66 -3.33
N ALA A 77 -0.86 54.88 -2.26
CA ALA A 77 0.35 54.12 -1.96
C ALA A 77 0.48 53.89 -0.45
N ILE A 78 1.02 52.72 -0.07
CA ILE A 78 1.40 52.38 1.30
C ILE A 78 2.92 52.25 1.34
N VAL A 79 3.56 52.85 2.35
CA VAL A 79 5.00 52.76 2.57
C VAL A 79 5.28 52.05 3.88
N ILE A 80 6.13 51.03 3.82
CA ILE A 80 6.60 50.23 4.99
C ILE A 80 8.13 50.16 4.97
N LYS A 81 8.74 49.92 6.14
CA LYS A 81 10.20 49.77 6.23
C LYS A 81 10.64 48.49 5.49
N ASP A 82 10.04 47.35 5.80
CA ASP A 82 10.28 46.03 5.24
C ASP A 82 8.99 45.20 5.29
N MET A 83 8.90 44.11 4.50
CA MET A 83 7.71 43.26 4.41
C MET A 83 7.34 42.60 5.75
N SER A 84 8.31 42.45 6.68
CA SER A 84 8.03 41.89 8.00
C SER A 84 7.15 42.81 8.86
N ARG A 85 7.12 44.14 8.55
CA ARG A 85 6.21 45.09 9.22
C ARG A 85 4.76 44.80 8.86
N LEU A 86 4.49 44.43 7.60
CA LEU A 86 3.16 44.02 7.17
C LEU A 86 2.69 42.76 7.87
N GLY A 87 3.56 41.76 8.01
CA GLY A 87 3.27 40.54 8.76
C GLY A 87 4.34 39.46 8.64
N ARG A 88 4.33 38.53 9.59
CA ARG A 88 5.18 37.30 9.57
C ARG A 88 4.40 36.07 9.08
N ASP A 89 3.09 36.17 8.95
CA ASP A 89 2.24 35.13 8.35
C ASP A 89 2.14 35.39 6.84
N TYR A 90 2.93 34.64 6.08
CA TYR A 90 3.03 34.81 4.62
C TYR A 90 1.69 34.64 3.88
N LEU A 91 0.77 33.85 4.40
CA LEU A 91 -0.54 33.62 3.79
C LEU A 91 -1.42 34.86 3.90
N LYS A 92 -1.46 35.45 5.08
CA LYS A 92 -2.22 36.66 5.36
C LYS A 92 -1.58 37.89 4.66
N VAL A 93 -0.25 37.97 4.64
CA VAL A 93 0.47 39.00 3.89
C VAL A 93 0.10 38.94 2.40
N GLY A 94 0.08 37.70 1.81
CA GLY A 94 -0.32 37.53 0.42
C GLY A 94 -1.77 37.93 0.14
N GLN A 95 -2.69 37.66 1.06
CA GLN A 95 -4.08 38.10 0.95
C GLN A 95 -4.18 39.64 0.97
N VAL A 96 -3.45 40.27 1.87
CA VAL A 96 -3.40 41.74 1.93
C VAL A 96 -2.84 42.34 0.63
N MET A 97 -1.74 41.79 0.12
CA MET A 97 -1.16 42.22 -1.15
C MET A 97 -2.14 42.07 -2.33
N GLU A 98 -2.90 40.98 -2.37
CA GLU A 98 -3.92 40.78 -3.40
C GLU A 98 -5.06 41.80 -3.28
N VAL A 99 -5.50 42.12 -2.06
CA VAL A 99 -6.48 43.18 -1.82
C VAL A 99 -5.94 44.55 -2.30
N LEU A 100 -4.69 44.87 -1.97
CA LEU A 100 -4.05 46.13 -2.43
C LEU A 100 -3.96 46.17 -3.96
N ARG A 101 -3.58 45.08 -4.60
CA ARG A 101 -3.52 44.97 -6.07
C ARG A 101 -4.90 45.19 -6.71
N GLN A 102 -5.94 44.51 -6.19
CA GLN A 102 -7.32 44.64 -6.68
C GLN A 102 -7.86 46.06 -6.53
N ARG A 103 -7.42 46.80 -5.50
CA ARG A 103 -7.78 48.19 -5.25
C ARG A 103 -6.87 49.21 -5.97
N GLY A 104 -5.85 48.73 -6.70
CA GLY A 104 -4.88 49.59 -7.39
C GLY A 104 -3.98 50.40 -6.46
N VAL A 105 -3.78 49.89 -5.22
CA VAL A 105 -2.93 50.56 -4.21
C VAL A 105 -1.49 50.10 -4.37
N ARG A 106 -0.56 51.05 -4.54
CA ARG A 106 0.88 50.79 -4.60
C ARG A 106 1.44 50.41 -3.23
N LEU A 107 2.21 49.32 -3.15
CA LEU A 107 2.95 48.94 -1.93
C LEU A 107 4.44 49.13 -2.14
N ILE A 108 5.09 49.85 -1.20
CA ILE A 108 6.53 50.12 -1.20
C ILE A 108 7.13 49.62 0.11
N ALA A 109 8.10 48.66 0.04
CA ALA A 109 8.92 48.24 1.19
C ALA A 109 10.37 48.69 0.95
N ILE A 110 10.82 49.68 1.73
CA ILE A 110 12.06 50.44 1.44
C ILE A 110 13.29 49.52 1.50
N ASN A 111 13.47 48.79 2.60
CA ASN A 111 14.66 47.95 2.82
C ASN A 111 14.70 46.72 1.92
N ASP A 112 13.55 46.23 1.51
CA ASP A 112 13.45 45.04 0.65
C ASP A 112 13.54 45.43 -0.84
N GLY A 113 13.58 46.72 -1.17
CA GLY A 113 13.59 47.24 -2.55
C GLY A 113 12.30 46.95 -3.31
N VAL A 114 11.21 46.63 -2.62
CA VAL A 114 9.95 46.22 -3.21
C VAL A 114 9.10 47.42 -3.55
N ASP A 115 8.62 47.49 -4.81
CA ASP A 115 7.72 48.55 -5.32
C ASP A 115 6.76 47.95 -6.34
N SER A 116 5.50 47.87 -5.99
CA SER A 116 4.49 47.18 -6.83
C SER A 116 4.21 47.86 -8.17
N LEU A 117 4.70 49.10 -8.39
CA LEU A 117 4.61 49.78 -9.69
C LEU A 117 5.79 49.53 -10.63
N LYS A 118 6.95 49.12 -10.11
CA LYS A 118 8.17 48.96 -10.92
C LYS A 118 8.23 47.67 -11.74
N GLY A 119 7.19 46.87 -11.68
CA GLY A 119 7.05 45.65 -12.49
C GLY A 119 6.83 44.37 -11.69
N ASP A 120 6.34 43.35 -12.37
CA ASP A 120 6.00 42.01 -11.80
C ASP A 120 7.24 41.22 -11.30
N ASP A 121 8.45 41.63 -11.66
CA ASP A 121 9.68 40.89 -11.39
C ASP A 121 10.06 40.84 -9.91
N ASP A 122 9.90 41.92 -9.18
CA ASP A 122 10.26 42.03 -7.76
C ASP A 122 9.33 41.20 -6.85
N PHE A 123 8.07 41.01 -7.28
CA PHE A 123 7.08 40.19 -6.54
C PHE A 123 6.98 38.76 -6.98
N THR A 124 7.54 38.42 -8.12
CA THR A 124 7.48 37.06 -8.69
C THR A 124 8.07 35.99 -7.77
N PRO A 125 9.25 36.16 -7.12
CA PRO A 125 9.78 35.19 -6.17
C PRO A 125 8.86 35.00 -4.97
N PHE A 126 8.28 36.08 -4.43
CA PHE A 126 7.37 36.02 -3.30
C PHE A 126 6.06 35.31 -3.67
N ARG A 127 5.47 35.64 -4.81
CA ARG A 127 4.27 34.98 -5.35
C ARG A 127 4.50 33.48 -5.59
N ASN A 128 5.67 33.10 -6.08
CA ASN A 128 6.04 31.72 -6.29
C ASN A 128 6.18 30.95 -4.96
N ILE A 129 6.80 31.55 -3.95
CA ILE A 129 6.88 30.98 -2.59
C ILE A 129 5.48 30.79 -1.99
N MET A 130 4.61 31.81 -2.13
CA MET A 130 3.23 31.75 -1.66
C MET A 130 2.42 30.65 -2.35
N ASN A 131 2.53 30.54 -3.67
CA ASN A 131 1.86 29.49 -4.43
C ASN A 131 2.35 28.10 -4.03
N GLU A 132 3.67 27.92 -3.83
CA GLU A 132 4.23 26.65 -3.34
C GLU A 132 3.73 26.32 -1.93
N PHE A 133 3.70 27.31 -1.04
CA PHE A 133 3.22 27.13 0.32
C PHE A 133 1.74 26.78 0.36
N TYR A 134 0.90 27.51 -0.39
CA TYR A 134 -0.53 27.26 -0.50
C TYR A 134 -0.81 25.85 -1.07
N ALA A 135 -0.11 25.49 -2.13
CA ALA A 135 -0.23 24.16 -2.72
C ALA A 135 0.21 23.05 -1.73
N ARG A 136 1.27 23.29 -0.94
CA ARG A 136 1.75 22.38 0.09
C ARG A 136 0.75 22.23 1.26
N ASP A 137 0.19 23.34 1.74
CA ASP A 137 -0.80 23.35 2.81
C ASP A 137 -2.09 22.65 2.38
N THR A 138 -2.61 22.97 1.20
CA THR A 138 -3.76 22.32 0.60
C THR A 138 -3.52 20.81 0.45
N SER A 139 -2.34 20.42 -0.06
CA SER A 139 -1.96 19.00 -0.16
C SER A 139 -1.92 18.31 1.20
N ARG A 140 -1.44 18.98 2.26
CA ARG A 140 -1.41 18.44 3.63
C ARG A 140 -2.83 18.24 4.18
N LYS A 141 -3.71 19.21 3.99
CA LYS A 141 -5.13 19.13 4.40
C LYS A 141 -5.86 18.00 3.69
N ILE A 142 -5.71 17.90 2.37
CA ILE A 142 -6.29 16.79 1.58
C ILE A 142 -5.78 15.44 2.09
N ARG A 143 -4.47 15.29 2.31
CA ARG A 143 -3.89 14.03 2.84
C ARG A 143 -4.43 13.67 4.23
N SER A 144 -4.65 14.66 5.09
CA SER A 144 -5.23 14.44 6.43
C SER A 144 -6.65 13.87 6.33
N VAL A 145 -7.50 14.47 5.46
CA VAL A 145 -8.86 13.98 5.20
C VAL A 145 -8.85 12.58 4.60
N PHE A 146 -7.99 12.33 3.58
CA PHE A 146 -7.84 11.00 2.98
C PHE A 146 -7.36 9.96 4.01
N LYS A 147 -6.40 10.32 4.87
CA LYS A 147 -5.92 9.45 5.94
C LYS A 147 -7.05 9.12 6.93
N SER A 148 -7.79 10.10 7.40
CA SER A 148 -8.91 9.89 8.31
C SER A 148 -9.99 9.00 7.68
N LYS A 149 -10.42 9.32 6.44
CA LYS A 149 -11.39 8.51 5.70
C LYS A 149 -10.89 7.07 5.46
N GLY A 150 -9.63 6.91 5.04
CA GLY A 150 -9.05 5.60 4.75
C GLY A 150 -8.86 4.74 5.98
N MET A 151 -8.53 5.33 7.14
CA MET A 151 -8.39 4.61 8.42
C MET A 151 -9.74 4.27 9.05
N SER A 152 -10.85 4.86 8.60
CA SER A 152 -12.20 4.48 9.04
C SER A 152 -12.83 3.32 8.24
N GLY A 153 -12.07 2.66 7.37
CA GLY A 153 -12.57 1.55 6.54
C GLY A 153 -13.39 1.95 5.32
N LYS A 154 -13.62 3.24 5.09
CA LYS A 154 -14.33 3.72 3.91
C LYS A 154 -13.46 3.65 2.66
N HIS A 155 -14.07 3.38 1.51
CA HIS A 155 -13.36 3.40 0.23
C HIS A 155 -12.81 4.80 -0.08
N LEU A 156 -11.53 4.86 -0.45
CA LEU A 156 -10.87 6.12 -0.84
C LEU A 156 -11.13 6.49 -2.30
N THR A 157 -11.45 5.51 -3.14
CA THR A 157 -11.75 5.71 -4.55
C THR A 157 -13.23 6.04 -4.74
N GLY A 158 -13.53 6.99 -5.62
CA GLY A 158 -14.91 7.30 -6.02
C GLY A 158 -15.47 6.35 -7.08
N THR A 159 -14.70 5.35 -7.53
CA THR A 159 -15.07 4.39 -8.56
C THR A 159 -15.09 2.98 -8.01
N VAL A 160 -16.04 2.19 -8.45
CA VAL A 160 -16.12 0.75 -8.15
C VAL A 160 -15.21 -0.06 -9.08
N ILE A 161 -14.90 -1.29 -8.65
CA ILE A 161 -14.29 -2.28 -9.53
C ILE A 161 -15.37 -3.09 -10.26
N TYR A 162 -15.01 -3.69 -11.39
CA TYR A 162 -15.92 -4.58 -12.15
C TYR A 162 -16.42 -5.72 -11.26
N GLY A 163 -17.71 -5.99 -11.24
CA GLY A 163 -18.39 -6.92 -10.34
C GLY A 163 -19.12 -6.25 -9.18
N TYR A 164 -18.94 -4.94 -9.00
CA TYR A 164 -19.63 -4.18 -7.96
C TYR A 164 -20.20 -2.87 -8.50
N LEU A 165 -21.26 -2.40 -7.85
CA LEU A 165 -21.86 -1.07 -8.02
C LEU A 165 -21.91 -0.35 -6.67
N TRP A 166 -22.07 0.98 -6.70
CA TRP A 166 -22.35 1.74 -5.49
C TRP A 166 -23.82 1.62 -5.08
N ASP A 167 -24.07 1.61 -3.76
CA ASP A 167 -25.40 1.86 -3.23
C ASP A 167 -25.85 3.31 -3.54
N GLU A 168 -27.12 3.63 -3.30
CA GLU A 168 -27.69 4.96 -3.59
C GLU A 168 -26.95 6.09 -2.86
N LYS A 169 -26.41 5.83 -1.66
CA LYS A 169 -25.66 6.80 -0.83
C LYS A 169 -24.18 6.84 -1.15
N ARG A 170 -23.68 5.95 -2.01
CA ARG A 170 -22.27 5.78 -2.35
C ARG A 170 -21.37 5.51 -1.11
N GLU A 171 -21.87 4.73 -0.17
CA GLU A 171 -21.15 4.35 1.04
C GLU A 171 -20.65 2.90 0.97
N HIS A 172 -21.41 2.00 0.34
CA HIS A 172 -21.10 0.57 0.26
C HIS A 172 -21.12 0.05 -1.17
N TRP A 173 -20.34 -0.98 -1.42
CA TRP A 173 -20.35 -1.73 -2.67
C TRP A 173 -21.39 -2.84 -2.59
N LEU A 174 -22.23 -2.92 -3.61
CA LEU A 174 -23.21 -3.97 -3.83
C LEU A 174 -22.75 -4.86 -4.98
N VAL A 175 -23.00 -6.16 -4.92
CA VAL A 175 -22.64 -7.10 -5.97
C VAL A 175 -23.51 -6.82 -7.21
N ASP A 176 -22.86 -6.69 -8.36
CA ASP A 176 -23.48 -6.68 -9.66
C ASP A 176 -23.42 -8.09 -10.23
N GLU A 177 -24.52 -8.85 -10.12
CA GLU A 177 -24.52 -10.27 -10.46
C GLU A 177 -24.11 -10.57 -11.90
N GLU A 178 -24.49 -9.73 -12.87
CA GLU A 178 -24.09 -9.91 -14.28
C GLU A 178 -22.55 -9.88 -14.40
N ALA A 179 -21.92 -8.90 -13.80
CA ALA A 179 -20.46 -8.76 -13.83
C ALA A 179 -19.76 -9.74 -12.86
N ALA A 180 -20.39 -10.07 -11.73
CA ALA A 180 -19.85 -11.01 -10.75
C ALA A 180 -19.75 -12.44 -11.32
N GLU A 181 -20.72 -12.89 -12.09
CA GLU A 181 -20.64 -14.17 -12.82
C GLU A 181 -19.44 -14.24 -13.75
N VAL A 182 -19.14 -13.15 -14.45
CA VAL A 182 -17.97 -13.07 -15.32
C VAL A 182 -16.68 -13.13 -14.49
N VAL A 183 -16.63 -12.47 -13.34
CA VAL A 183 -15.48 -12.54 -12.41
C VAL A 183 -15.29 -13.98 -11.93
N ARG A 184 -16.34 -14.64 -11.44
CA ARG A 184 -16.31 -16.06 -11.01
C ARG A 184 -15.80 -16.97 -12.13
N ARG A 185 -16.29 -16.76 -13.35
CA ARG A 185 -15.85 -17.51 -14.54
C ARG A 185 -14.36 -17.29 -14.86
N ILE A 186 -13.84 -16.07 -14.72
CA ILE A 186 -12.41 -15.80 -14.93
C ILE A 186 -11.57 -16.58 -13.92
N PHE A 187 -11.97 -16.64 -12.66
CA PHE A 187 -11.30 -17.45 -11.64
C PHE A 187 -11.40 -18.94 -11.95
N SER A 188 -12.60 -19.48 -12.29
CA SER A 188 -12.77 -20.88 -12.67
C SER A 188 -11.88 -21.28 -13.85
N LEU A 189 -11.87 -20.52 -14.93
CA LEU A 189 -10.99 -20.78 -16.08
C LEU A 189 -9.49 -20.76 -15.69
N THR A 190 -9.12 -19.89 -14.72
CA THR A 190 -7.74 -19.89 -14.21
C THR A 190 -7.42 -21.18 -13.47
N LEU A 191 -8.34 -21.71 -12.65
CA LEU A 191 -8.21 -23.00 -11.97
C LEU A 191 -8.13 -24.17 -12.94
N GLU A 192 -8.87 -24.10 -14.05
CA GLU A 192 -8.82 -25.08 -15.14
C GLU A 192 -7.49 -25.04 -15.92
N GLY A 193 -6.61 -24.04 -15.67
CA GLY A 193 -5.30 -23.94 -16.29
C GLY A 193 -5.22 -23.03 -17.52
N TYR A 194 -6.27 -22.25 -17.81
CA TYR A 194 -6.22 -21.26 -18.91
C TYR A 194 -5.39 -20.05 -18.52
N GLY A 195 -4.58 -19.57 -19.44
CA GLY A 195 -3.82 -18.33 -19.28
C GLY A 195 -4.65 -17.07 -19.51
N PRO A 196 -4.21 -15.91 -19.01
CA PRO A 196 -4.94 -14.66 -19.15
C PRO A 196 -5.31 -14.29 -20.60
N TYR A 197 -4.45 -14.61 -21.56
CA TYR A 197 -4.73 -14.38 -22.97
C TYR A 197 -5.85 -15.30 -23.48
N GLN A 198 -5.80 -16.59 -23.13
CA GLN A 198 -6.80 -17.57 -23.54
C GLN A 198 -8.17 -17.25 -22.94
N ILE A 199 -8.19 -16.83 -21.66
CA ILE A 199 -9.41 -16.37 -20.98
C ILE A 199 -9.98 -15.15 -21.71
N ALA A 200 -9.15 -14.17 -22.04
CA ALA A 200 -9.56 -12.99 -22.80
C ALA A 200 -10.17 -13.36 -24.16
N CYS A 201 -9.55 -14.29 -24.90
CA CYS A 201 -10.09 -14.79 -26.17
C CYS A 201 -11.45 -15.47 -25.99
N LYS A 202 -11.63 -16.32 -24.96
CA LYS A 202 -12.92 -16.98 -24.67
C LYS A 202 -14.02 -15.94 -24.42
N LEU A 203 -13.77 -14.98 -23.51
CA LEU A 203 -14.73 -13.92 -23.19
C LEU A 203 -15.08 -13.05 -24.40
N SER A 204 -14.09 -12.74 -25.25
CA SER A 204 -14.32 -12.01 -26.51
C SER A 204 -15.15 -12.81 -27.51
N THR A 205 -14.90 -14.11 -27.65
CA THR A 205 -15.66 -15.02 -28.53
C THR A 205 -17.10 -15.14 -28.06
N ASP A 206 -17.31 -15.21 -26.74
CA ASP A 206 -18.66 -15.30 -26.14
C ASP A 206 -19.38 -13.94 -26.11
N ARG A 207 -18.78 -12.89 -26.69
CA ARG A 207 -19.31 -11.52 -26.75
C ARG A 207 -19.71 -10.95 -25.38
N ILE A 208 -18.90 -11.19 -24.39
CA ILE A 208 -19.05 -10.59 -23.06
C ILE A 208 -18.46 -9.18 -23.09
N GLU A 209 -19.22 -8.19 -22.65
CA GLU A 209 -18.75 -6.81 -22.62
C GLU A 209 -17.56 -6.60 -21.68
N ILE A 210 -16.60 -5.80 -22.13
CA ILE A 210 -15.45 -5.43 -21.30
C ILE A 210 -15.87 -4.52 -20.12
N PRO A 211 -15.12 -4.52 -19.00
CA PRO A 211 -15.48 -3.76 -17.80
C PRO A 211 -15.81 -2.29 -18.03
N VAL A 212 -15.13 -1.64 -18.96
CA VAL A 212 -15.36 -0.20 -19.26
C VAL A 212 -16.74 0.03 -19.85
N VAL A 213 -17.20 -0.85 -20.76
CA VAL A 213 -18.52 -0.75 -21.40
C VAL A 213 -19.61 -1.06 -20.39
N HIS A 214 -19.47 -2.16 -19.66
CA HIS A 214 -20.44 -2.58 -18.66
C HIS A 214 -20.66 -1.51 -17.58
N LEU A 215 -19.58 -1.02 -16.96
CA LEU A 215 -19.65 0.01 -15.91
C LEU A 215 -20.20 1.35 -16.44
N ALA A 216 -19.97 1.68 -17.73
CA ALA A 216 -20.49 2.90 -18.33
C ALA A 216 -22.03 2.93 -18.40
N ARG A 217 -22.71 1.76 -18.47
CA ARG A 217 -24.18 1.66 -18.41
C ARG A 217 -24.75 2.25 -17.12
N PHE A 218 -23.99 2.12 -16.02
CA PHE A 218 -24.34 2.62 -14.69
C PHE A 218 -23.71 3.99 -14.38
N ASN A 219 -23.14 4.66 -15.38
CA ASN A 219 -22.39 5.91 -15.21
C ASN A 219 -21.18 5.76 -14.26
N GLU A 220 -20.62 4.56 -14.16
CA GLU A 220 -19.44 4.24 -13.33
C GLU A 220 -18.18 4.00 -14.18
N GLY A 221 -17.02 3.91 -13.51
CA GLY A 221 -15.74 3.68 -14.16
C GLY A 221 -14.99 4.94 -14.60
N VAL A 222 -13.65 4.88 -14.49
CA VAL A 222 -12.75 6.02 -14.80
C VAL A 222 -12.78 6.42 -16.28
N ASN A 223 -13.03 5.47 -17.17
CA ASN A 223 -12.99 5.69 -18.62
C ASN A 223 -14.37 5.69 -19.28
N ARG A 224 -15.45 5.87 -18.52
CA ARG A 224 -16.84 5.80 -19.01
C ARG A 224 -17.15 6.73 -20.19
N SER A 225 -16.47 7.86 -20.28
CA SER A 225 -16.67 8.86 -21.36
C SER A 225 -15.79 8.63 -22.58
N LYS A 226 -14.90 7.63 -22.56
CA LYS A 226 -13.99 7.38 -23.69
C LYS A 226 -14.65 6.47 -24.70
N PRO A 227 -14.55 6.77 -26.00
CA PRO A 227 -15.07 5.90 -27.05
C PRO A 227 -14.32 4.56 -27.02
N VAL A 228 -15.06 3.46 -27.01
CA VAL A 228 -14.52 2.10 -27.06
C VAL A 228 -14.65 1.58 -28.48
N LYS A 229 -13.52 1.16 -29.08
CA LYS A 229 -13.49 0.64 -30.47
C LYS A 229 -14.14 -0.74 -30.57
N ASP A 230 -13.89 -1.60 -29.59
CA ASP A 230 -14.44 -2.95 -29.55
C ASP A 230 -15.01 -3.23 -28.14
N PRO A 231 -16.35 -3.28 -28.00
CA PRO A 231 -17.00 -3.53 -26.72
C PRO A 231 -16.70 -4.91 -26.10
N TYR A 232 -16.25 -5.86 -26.90
CA TYR A 232 -15.97 -7.24 -26.51
C TYR A 232 -14.47 -7.57 -26.53
N GLY A 233 -13.63 -6.60 -26.80
CA GLY A 233 -12.18 -6.76 -26.93
C GLY A 233 -11.46 -6.89 -25.58
N TRP A 234 -11.55 -8.06 -24.96
CA TRP A 234 -10.88 -8.33 -23.70
C TRP A 234 -9.36 -8.35 -23.86
N GLY A 235 -8.65 -7.66 -22.99
CA GLY A 235 -7.20 -7.69 -22.93
C GLY A 235 -6.69 -8.60 -21.81
N SER A 236 -5.57 -9.31 -22.05
CA SER A 236 -4.93 -10.15 -21.04
C SER A 236 -4.54 -9.36 -19.77
N SER A 237 -4.18 -8.08 -19.92
CA SER A 237 -3.89 -7.20 -18.79
C SER A 237 -5.12 -6.93 -17.92
N THR A 238 -6.31 -6.85 -18.49
CA THR A 238 -7.56 -6.70 -17.75
C THR A 238 -7.82 -7.94 -16.90
N ILE A 239 -7.67 -9.15 -17.48
CA ILE A 239 -7.79 -10.42 -16.75
C ILE A 239 -6.79 -10.48 -15.59
N VAL A 240 -5.51 -10.16 -15.84
CA VAL A 240 -4.48 -10.14 -14.79
C VAL A 240 -4.84 -9.17 -13.67
N ASN A 241 -5.38 -7.99 -14.01
CA ASN A 241 -5.79 -7.00 -13.01
C ASN A 241 -6.99 -7.46 -12.19
N ILE A 242 -7.96 -8.16 -12.79
CA ILE A 242 -9.07 -8.77 -12.07
C ILE A 242 -8.56 -9.81 -11.09
N LEU A 243 -7.76 -10.77 -11.55
CA LEU A 243 -7.23 -11.85 -10.73
C LEU A 243 -6.35 -11.40 -9.54
N LYS A 244 -5.79 -10.19 -9.57
CA LYS A 244 -4.96 -9.63 -8.49
C LYS A 244 -5.74 -8.94 -7.38
N LYS A 245 -7.00 -8.61 -7.61
CA LYS A 245 -7.77 -7.77 -6.70
C LYS A 245 -8.30 -8.55 -5.51
N ARG A 246 -7.73 -8.35 -4.34
CA ARG A 246 -8.21 -8.90 -3.07
C ARG A 246 -9.57 -8.32 -2.63
N GLU A 247 -10.00 -7.23 -3.26
CA GLU A 247 -11.32 -6.65 -3.02
C GLU A 247 -12.45 -7.62 -3.35
N TYR A 248 -12.23 -8.60 -4.24
CA TYR A 248 -13.22 -9.66 -4.52
C TYR A 248 -13.47 -10.61 -3.35
N LEU A 249 -12.62 -10.58 -2.31
CA LEU A 249 -12.80 -11.29 -1.04
C LEU A 249 -13.73 -10.54 -0.06
N GLY A 250 -14.31 -9.42 -0.48
CA GLY A 250 -15.13 -8.57 0.39
C GLY A 250 -14.33 -7.58 1.24
N HIS A 251 -13.07 -7.31 0.89
CA HIS A 251 -12.16 -6.47 1.68
C HIS A 251 -12.00 -5.08 1.07
N THR A 252 -12.01 -4.04 1.90
CA THR A 252 -11.57 -2.69 1.50
C THR A 252 -10.07 -2.57 1.70
N ILE A 253 -9.34 -2.23 0.64
CA ILE A 253 -7.89 -2.09 0.68
C ILE A 253 -7.50 -0.65 0.33
N ASN A 254 -6.99 0.05 1.32
CA ASN A 254 -6.61 1.45 1.22
C ASN A 254 -5.08 1.62 1.20
N PHE A 255 -4.62 2.79 0.78
CA PHE A 255 -3.21 3.23 0.77
C PHE A 255 -2.26 2.37 -0.07
N LYS A 256 -2.76 1.73 -1.14
CA LYS A 256 -1.94 0.95 -2.09
C LYS A 256 -0.88 1.78 -2.81
N THR A 257 -1.09 3.09 -2.90
CA THR A 257 -0.19 4.00 -3.60
C THR A 257 0.16 5.19 -2.75
N ARG A 258 1.39 5.68 -2.91
CA ARG A 258 1.88 6.92 -2.29
C ARG A 258 2.35 7.89 -3.37
N LYS A 259 2.05 9.18 -3.19
CA LYS A 259 2.54 10.26 -4.04
C LYS A 259 3.07 11.39 -3.17
N HIS A 260 4.33 11.77 -3.34
CA HIS A 260 4.88 12.98 -2.75
C HIS A 260 4.41 14.22 -3.50
N PHE A 261 4.48 15.38 -2.84
CA PHE A 261 3.99 16.63 -3.40
C PHE A 261 4.63 16.99 -4.77
N LYS A 262 5.92 16.71 -4.94
CA LYS A 262 6.67 17.01 -6.17
C LYS A 262 6.66 15.88 -7.21
N ASP A 263 6.13 14.71 -6.89
CA ASP A 263 6.13 13.57 -7.80
C ASP A 263 5.13 13.78 -8.94
N LYS A 264 5.54 13.46 -10.16
CA LYS A 264 4.63 13.46 -11.32
C LYS A 264 3.64 12.31 -11.27
N LYS A 265 4.06 11.14 -10.74
CA LYS A 265 3.27 9.90 -10.69
C LYS A 265 3.18 9.36 -9.26
N SER A 266 2.12 8.61 -8.97
CA SER A 266 2.01 7.81 -7.76
C SER A 266 2.80 6.52 -7.91
N HIS A 267 3.39 6.03 -6.81
CA HIS A 267 4.13 4.78 -6.73
C HIS A 267 3.35 3.79 -5.88
N TYR A 268 3.32 2.51 -6.29
CA TYR A 268 2.80 1.45 -5.45
C TYR A 268 3.73 1.23 -4.27
N VAL A 269 3.14 1.04 -3.10
CA VAL A 269 3.85 0.62 -1.89
C VAL A 269 3.78 -0.90 -1.75
N SER A 270 4.64 -1.49 -0.91
CA SER A 270 4.60 -2.92 -0.62
C SER A 270 3.27 -3.33 0.02
N GLU A 271 2.88 -4.59 -0.14
CA GLU A 271 1.60 -5.10 0.39
C GLU A 271 1.52 -5.00 1.92
N ASP A 272 2.65 -5.05 2.61
CA ASP A 272 2.75 -4.92 4.07
C ASP A 272 2.35 -3.52 4.58
N GLU A 273 2.44 -2.51 3.71
CA GLU A 273 2.03 -1.13 4.02
C GLU A 273 0.55 -0.86 3.71
N TRP A 274 -0.17 -1.81 3.12
CA TRP A 274 -1.58 -1.64 2.82
C TRP A 274 -2.43 -1.70 4.08
N THR A 275 -3.46 -0.89 4.14
CA THR A 275 -4.46 -1.00 5.20
C THR A 275 -5.65 -1.78 4.67
N ILE A 276 -5.87 -2.96 5.24
CA ILE A 276 -6.91 -3.90 4.83
C ILE A 276 -8.00 -3.93 5.91
N PHE A 277 -9.25 -3.73 5.50
CA PHE A 277 -10.43 -3.91 6.32
C PHE A 277 -11.21 -5.10 5.77
N GLU A 278 -11.33 -6.14 6.57
CA GLU A 278 -11.96 -7.38 6.15
C GLU A 278 -13.49 -7.29 6.21
N ASN A 279 -14.18 -8.00 5.31
CA ASN A 279 -15.63 -8.18 5.29
C ASN A 279 -16.43 -6.86 5.32
N THR A 280 -16.00 -5.89 4.53
CA THR A 280 -16.67 -4.59 4.40
C THR A 280 -17.80 -4.58 3.37
N HIS A 281 -17.82 -5.57 2.47
CA HIS A 281 -18.84 -5.79 1.45
C HIS A 281 -18.94 -7.27 1.13
N GLU A 282 -19.95 -7.67 0.38
CA GLU A 282 -20.16 -9.07 0.00
C GLU A 282 -19.04 -9.57 -0.93
N ALA A 283 -18.51 -10.76 -0.64
CA ALA A 283 -17.44 -11.37 -1.41
C ALA A 283 -17.99 -12.04 -2.70
N ILE A 284 -17.36 -11.79 -3.85
CA ILE A 284 -17.66 -12.50 -5.09
C ILE A 284 -16.90 -13.82 -5.17
N ILE A 285 -15.70 -13.87 -4.61
CA ILE A 285 -14.79 -15.02 -4.63
C ILE A 285 -14.43 -15.37 -3.18
N ASP A 286 -14.42 -16.65 -2.86
CA ASP A 286 -13.95 -17.15 -1.57
C ASP A 286 -12.42 -17.14 -1.49
N GLN A 287 -11.89 -17.16 -0.24
CA GLN A 287 -10.46 -17.11 0.03
C GLN A 287 -9.70 -18.27 -0.61
N GLN A 288 -10.25 -19.48 -0.57
CA GLN A 288 -9.61 -20.69 -1.10
C GLN A 288 -9.42 -20.58 -2.62
N THR A 289 -10.47 -20.23 -3.33
CA THR A 289 -10.44 -19.98 -4.80
C THR A 289 -9.44 -18.91 -5.17
N PHE A 290 -9.40 -17.81 -4.40
CA PHE A 290 -8.47 -16.72 -4.66
C PHE A 290 -7.01 -17.18 -4.47
N ASP A 291 -6.70 -17.82 -3.35
CA ASP A 291 -5.34 -18.26 -3.04
C ASP A 291 -4.84 -19.31 -4.05
N LEU A 292 -5.71 -20.24 -4.45
CA LEU A 292 -5.42 -21.24 -5.46
C LEU A 292 -5.12 -20.59 -6.83
N ALA A 293 -5.91 -19.60 -7.22
CA ALA A 293 -5.66 -18.84 -8.45
C ALA A 293 -4.32 -18.10 -8.40
N GLN A 294 -3.94 -17.48 -7.24
CA GLN A 294 -2.62 -16.87 -7.08
C GLN A 294 -1.50 -17.93 -7.14
N LYS A 295 -1.66 -19.09 -6.49
CA LYS A 295 -0.70 -20.21 -6.53
C LYS A 295 -0.44 -20.65 -7.98
N ILE A 296 -1.50 -20.92 -8.75
CA ILE A 296 -1.39 -21.31 -10.17
C ILE A 296 -0.66 -20.23 -10.97
N ARG A 297 -1.03 -18.98 -10.82
CA ARG A 297 -0.40 -17.85 -11.53
C ARG A 297 1.07 -17.64 -11.16
N SER A 298 1.45 -17.88 -9.92
CA SER A 298 2.86 -17.78 -9.50
C SER A 298 3.71 -18.91 -10.07
N ASN A 299 3.12 -20.08 -10.28
CA ASN A 299 3.78 -21.27 -10.78
C ASN A 299 3.97 -21.24 -12.31
N VAL A 300 3.04 -20.65 -13.05
CA VAL A 300 3.06 -20.60 -14.52
C VAL A 300 3.52 -19.24 -15.01
N ARG A 301 4.76 -19.12 -15.49
CA ARG A 301 5.29 -17.87 -16.02
C ARG A 301 4.87 -17.58 -17.47
N ARG A 302 4.67 -18.63 -18.29
CA ARG A 302 4.36 -18.49 -19.71
C ARG A 302 3.41 -19.62 -20.14
N TYR A 303 2.33 -19.22 -20.79
CA TYR A 303 1.39 -20.17 -21.40
C TYR A 303 1.80 -20.40 -22.85
N PRO A 304 1.81 -21.68 -23.30
CA PRO A 304 2.21 -22.00 -24.67
C PRO A 304 1.18 -21.53 -25.70
N ASN A 305 1.63 -20.85 -26.74
CA ASN A 305 0.76 -20.45 -27.86
C ASN A 305 0.46 -21.69 -28.73
N GLY A 306 -0.80 -21.84 -29.15
CA GLY A 306 -1.22 -22.91 -30.05
C GLY A 306 -1.34 -24.32 -29.44
N TRP A 307 -1.11 -24.47 -28.14
CA TRP A 307 -1.17 -25.76 -27.45
C TRP A 307 -2.37 -25.89 -26.48
N GLY A 308 -3.24 -24.89 -26.43
CA GLY A 308 -4.38 -24.87 -25.50
C GLY A 308 -3.96 -24.59 -24.06
N GLU A 309 -4.37 -25.42 -23.14
CA GLU A 309 -4.15 -25.28 -21.70
C GLU A 309 -2.69 -25.54 -21.28
N ALA A 310 -2.31 -25.04 -20.12
CA ALA A 310 -1.05 -25.43 -19.50
C ALA A 310 -1.06 -26.94 -19.19
N ALA A 311 0.11 -27.58 -19.28
CA ALA A 311 0.19 -28.98 -18.88
C ALA A 311 -0.11 -29.14 -17.38
N PRO A 312 -0.83 -30.19 -16.94
CA PRO A 312 -1.40 -30.31 -15.59
C PRO A 312 -0.40 -30.15 -14.44
N LEU A 313 0.81 -30.66 -14.62
CA LEU A 313 1.87 -30.64 -13.61
C LEU A 313 2.79 -29.42 -13.71
N THR A 314 2.43 -28.41 -14.55
CA THR A 314 3.24 -27.21 -14.71
C THR A 314 3.38 -26.43 -13.41
N GLY A 315 4.64 -26.26 -12.98
CA GLY A 315 4.97 -25.54 -11.73
C GLY A 315 4.92 -26.38 -10.47
N LEU A 316 4.49 -27.64 -10.55
CA LEU A 316 4.48 -28.59 -9.43
C LEU A 316 5.73 -29.48 -9.37
N LEU A 317 6.43 -29.69 -10.49
CA LEU A 317 7.60 -30.56 -10.59
C LEU A 317 8.90 -29.80 -10.39
N TYR A 318 9.77 -30.35 -9.53
CA TYR A 318 11.09 -29.81 -9.22
C TYR A 318 12.14 -30.92 -9.26
N CYS A 319 13.34 -30.56 -9.71
CA CYS A 319 14.51 -31.42 -9.62
C CYS A 319 14.95 -31.55 -8.16
N ALA A 320 15.11 -32.77 -7.67
CA ALA A 320 15.52 -33.01 -6.29
C ALA A 320 16.98 -32.57 -6.04
N ASP A 321 17.87 -32.71 -7.03
CA ASP A 321 19.30 -32.39 -6.87
C ASP A 321 19.58 -30.90 -6.84
N CYS A 322 18.98 -30.12 -7.76
CA CYS A 322 19.28 -28.71 -7.89
C CYS A 322 18.15 -27.77 -7.43
N GLY A 323 17.00 -28.30 -6.99
CA GLY A 323 15.83 -27.52 -6.59
C GLY A 323 15.15 -26.72 -7.71
N GLY A 324 15.65 -26.82 -8.95
CA GLY A 324 15.12 -26.07 -10.10
C GLY A 324 13.78 -26.61 -10.57
N LYS A 325 12.89 -25.72 -11.08
CA LYS A 325 11.62 -26.13 -11.69
C LYS A 325 11.87 -26.96 -12.96
N MET A 326 11.01 -27.96 -13.20
CA MET A 326 11.03 -28.74 -14.42
C MET A 326 10.03 -28.17 -15.43
N TYR A 327 10.43 -28.13 -16.69
CA TYR A 327 9.60 -27.60 -17.78
C TYR A 327 9.15 -28.72 -18.71
N VAL A 328 7.92 -28.59 -19.21
CA VAL A 328 7.33 -29.54 -20.14
C VAL A 328 7.88 -29.37 -21.55
N HIS A 329 8.29 -30.47 -22.15
CA HIS A 329 8.55 -30.64 -23.59
C HIS A 329 7.44 -31.53 -24.16
N ARG A 330 6.70 -31.02 -25.17
CA ARG A 330 5.48 -31.69 -25.69
C ARG A 330 5.73 -32.53 -26.93
N THR A 331 6.96 -32.56 -27.42
CA THR A 331 7.37 -33.36 -28.56
C THR A 331 8.66 -34.12 -28.22
N ASN A 332 8.67 -35.43 -28.52
CA ASN A 332 9.86 -36.24 -28.41
C ASN A 332 9.97 -37.09 -29.69
N ASN A 333 11.07 -36.93 -30.46
CA ASN A 333 11.33 -37.63 -31.71
C ASN A 333 10.14 -37.65 -32.68
N GLY A 334 9.47 -36.50 -32.85
CA GLY A 334 8.29 -36.34 -33.73
C GLY A 334 6.98 -36.88 -33.17
N LYS A 335 7.01 -37.55 -32.01
CA LYS A 335 5.79 -37.99 -31.30
C LYS A 335 5.36 -36.91 -30.31
N ARG A 336 4.04 -36.70 -30.20
CA ARG A 336 3.44 -35.75 -29.24
C ARG A 336 3.34 -36.43 -27.85
N VAL A 337 4.39 -36.32 -27.06
CA VAL A 337 4.48 -36.87 -25.69
C VAL A 337 4.97 -35.78 -24.77
N SER A 338 4.19 -35.48 -23.72
CA SER A 338 4.58 -34.53 -22.70
C SER A 338 5.61 -35.16 -21.75
N GLN A 339 6.78 -34.53 -21.68
CA GLN A 339 7.85 -34.91 -20.76
C GLN A 339 8.35 -33.69 -20.01
N TYR A 340 8.63 -33.85 -18.73
CA TYR A 340 9.24 -32.79 -17.91
C TYR A 340 10.75 -32.98 -17.80
N THR A 341 11.51 -31.91 -17.97
CA THR A 341 12.97 -31.91 -17.88
C THR A 341 13.45 -30.77 -16.96
N CYS A 342 14.54 -31.02 -16.24
CA CYS A 342 15.13 -30.04 -15.33
C CYS A 342 15.58 -28.77 -16.11
N SER A 343 15.09 -27.61 -15.67
CA SER A 343 15.39 -26.33 -16.30
C SER A 343 16.86 -25.91 -16.17
N ASN A 344 17.51 -26.30 -15.07
CA ASN A 344 18.90 -25.94 -14.81
C ASN A 344 19.87 -26.81 -15.62
N TYR A 345 19.50 -28.03 -15.95
CA TYR A 345 20.28 -28.88 -16.85
C TYR A 345 20.27 -28.32 -18.28
N THR A 346 19.12 -27.82 -18.74
CA THR A 346 18.95 -27.36 -20.14
C THR A 346 19.53 -25.97 -20.41
N LYS A 347 19.99 -25.24 -19.39
CA LYS A 347 20.68 -23.94 -19.58
C LYS A 347 22.06 -24.13 -20.18
N VAL A 348 22.46 -23.18 -21.03
CA VAL A 348 23.75 -23.22 -21.75
C VAL A 348 24.87 -22.62 -20.88
N PRO A 349 26.00 -23.34 -20.74
CA PRO A 349 26.29 -24.68 -21.22
C PRO A 349 25.54 -25.76 -20.41
N CYS A 350 25.02 -26.78 -21.14
CA CYS A 350 24.26 -27.86 -20.54
C CYS A 350 25.06 -28.58 -19.44
N GLY A 351 24.38 -28.93 -18.33
CA GLY A 351 24.96 -29.69 -17.22
C GLY A 351 25.79 -28.88 -16.24
N THR A 352 25.95 -27.55 -16.40
CA THR A 352 26.76 -26.72 -15.49
C THR A 352 26.04 -26.44 -14.16
N LEU A 353 24.74 -26.18 -14.20
CA LEU A 353 23.94 -25.86 -13.00
C LEU A 353 23.26 -27.07 -12.38
N CYS A 354 23.12 -28.16 -13.13
CA CYS A 354 22.63 -29.45 -12.68
C CYS A 354 23.35 -30.52 -13.48
N PRO A 355 24.13 -31.43 -12.85
CA PRO A 355 24.95 -32.38 -13.56
C PRO A 355 24.14 -33.48 -14.26
N THR A 356 22.92 -33.74 -13.76
CA THR A 356 22.10 -34.86 -14.21
C THR A 356 20.85 -34.38 -14.96
N GLN A 357 20.57 -35.03 -16.11
CA GLN A 357 19.36 -34.79 -16.87
C GLN A 357 18.17 -35.53 -16.26
N HIS A 358 17.46 -34.88 -15.34
CA HIS A 358 16.20 -35.44 -14.87
C HIS A 358 15.12 -35.26 -15.93
N ARG A 359 14.52 -36.38 -16.36
CA ARG A 359 13.43 -36.42 -17.34
C ARG A 359 12.37 -37.41 -16.89
N ILE A 360 11.10 -37.03 -16.91
CA ILE A 360 9.97 -37.87 -16.53
C ILE A 360 8.77 -37.65 -17.44
N ASN A 361 8.03 -38.70 -17.76
CA ASN A 361 6.80 -38.63 -18.55
C ASN A 361 5.65 -38.08 -17.70
N GLU A 362 4.85 -37.21 -18.27
CA GLU A 362 3.65 -36.65 -17.61
C GLU A 362 2.68 -37.73 -17.15
N SER A 363 2.40 -38.71 -18.04
CA SER A 363 1.47 -39.81 -17.73
C SER A 363 1.92 -40.63 -16.52
N ALA A 364 3.22 -40.95 -16.42
CA ALA A 364 3.74 -41.71 -15.29
C ALA A 364 3.54 -40.98 -13.95
N VAL A 365 3.78 -39.67 -13.92
CA VAL A 365 3.57 -38.86 -12.71
C VAL A 365 2.09 -38.76 -12.36
N LEU A 366 1.22 -38.54 -13.35
CA LEU A 366 -0.23 -38.46 -13.13
C LEU A 366 -0.78 -39.79 -12.59
N THR A 367 -0.37 -40.93 -13.15
CA THR A 367 -0.76 -42.24 -12.62
C THR A 367 -0.32 -42.41 -11.17
N LEU A 368 0.95 -42.12 -10.86
CA LEU A 368 1.49 -42.24 -9.51
C LEU A 368 0.73 -41.35 -8.50
N VAL A 369 0.46 -40.08 -8.87
CA VAL A 369 -0.32 -39.17 -8.02
C VAL A 369 -1.76 -39.65 -7.85
N SER A 370 -2.41 -40.14 -8.91
CA SER A 370 -3.77 -40.72 -8.87
C SER A 370 -3.83 -41.90 -7.92
N ASP A 371 -2.92 -42.86 -8.07
CA ASP A 371 -2.88 -44.05 -7.23
C ASP A 371 -2.61 -43.72 -5.76
N THR A 372 -1.71 -42.77 -5.52
CA THR A 372 -1.42 -42.30 -4.14
C THR A 372 -2.63 -41.61 -3.52
N LEU A 373 -3.29 -40.69 -4.24
CA LEU A 373 -4.48 -39.99 -3.73
C LEU A 373 -5.65 -40.97 -3.50
N ARG A 374 -5.82 -41.94 -4.39
CA ARG A 374 -6.82 -42.99 -4.22
C ARG A 374 -6.57 -43.80 -2.95
N ALA A 375 -5.35 -44.29 -2.75
CA ALA A 375 -4.98 -45.05 -1.56
C ALA A 375 -5.21 -44.27 -0.26
N ILE A 376 -4.84 -42.99 -0.26
CA ILE A 376 -5.07 -42.08 0.87
C ILE A 376 -6.57 -41.87 1.11
N ALA A 377 -7.36 -41.67 0.04
CA ALA A 377 -8.80 -41.46 0.14
C ALA A 377 -9.52 -42.73 0.66
N GLU A 378 -9.15 -43.89 0.18
CA GLU A 378 -9.66 -45.17 0.68
C GLU A 378 -9.33 -45.38 2.16
N TYR A 379 -8.09 -45.13 2.58
CA TYR A 379 -7.68 -45.22 3.98
C TYR A 379 -8.46 -44.21 4.85
N SER A 380 -8.57 -42.96 4.43
CA SER A 380 -9.33 -41.93 5.15
C SER A 380 -10.82 -42.26 5.29
N ARG A 381 -11.43 -42.95 4.31
CA ARG A 381 -12.86 -43.32 4.32
C ARG A 381 -13.11 -44.60 5.14
N ASN A 382 -12.18 -45.55 5.11
CA ASN A 382 -12.32 -46.81 5.82
C ASN A 382 -12.10 -46.67 7.33
N ASP A 383 -11.11 -45.92 7.76
CA ASP A 383 -10.84 -45.66 9.18
C ASP A 383 -10.42 -44.20 9.41
N ARG A 384 -11.43 -43.35 9.47
CA ARG A 384 -11.24 -41.89 9.66
C ARG A 384 -10.51 -41.55 10.96
N THR A 385 -10.79 -42.29 12.02
CA THR A 385 -10.21 -42.04 13.34
C THR A 385 -8.74 -42.39 13.36
N GLU A 386 -8.38 -43.56 12.81
CA GLU A 386 -7.00 -44.02 12.71
C GLU A 386 -6.19 -43.13 11.72
N PHE A 387 -6.81 -42.70 10.61
CA PHE A 387 -6.20 -41.78 9.67
C PHE A 387 -5.86 -40.45 10.31
N ILE A 388 -6.82 -39.82 11.04
CA ILE A 388 -6.59 -38.58 11.79
C ILE A 388 -5.46 -38.79 12.81
N HIS A 389 -5.47 -39.89 13.53
CA HIS A 389 -4.46 -40.24 14.52
C HIS A 389 -3.08 -40.38 13.86
N THR A 390 -3.00 -41.13 12.75
CA THR A 390 -1.75 -41.35 12.01
C THR A 390 -1.17 -40.05 11.43
N VAL A 391 -2.03 -39.18 10.84
CA VAL A 391 -1.61 -37.87 10.35
C VAL A 391 -1.17 -36.97 11.51
N GLN A 392 -1.86 -37.04 12.64
CA GLN A 392 -1.48 -36.29 13.85
C GLN A 392 -0.22 -36.88 14.51
N GLU A 393 -0.07 -38.22 14.60
CA GLU A 393 1.10 -38.84 15.19
C GLU A 393 2.39 -38.63 14.40
N THR A 394 2.33 -38.66 13.08
CA THR A 394 3.50 -38.42 12.23
C THR A 394 4.04 -37.00 12.39
N GLN A 395 3.16 -36.07 12.75
CA GLN A 395 3.53 -34.64 12.99
C GLN A 395 3.62 -34.25 14.47
N VAL A 396 3.00 -34.99 15.40
CA VAL A 396 2.61 -34.51 16.74
C VAL A 396 3.28 -35.25 17.90
N ALA A 397 3.65 -36.51 17.80
CA ALA A 397 4.12 -37.27 18.97
C ALA A 397 5.44 -36.73 19.58
N GLN A 398 6.33 -36.17 18.77
CA GLN A 398 7.53 -35.49 19.26
C GLN A 398 7.30 -33.99 19.53
N GLN A 399 6.29 -33.38 18.92
CA GLN A 399 6.08 -31.93 18.98
C GLN A 399 5.09 -31.46 20.06
N SER A 400 4.12 -32.27 20.50
CA SER A 400 3.07 -31.81 21.43
C SER A 400 3.59 -31.43 22.83
N ALA A 401 4.51 -32.21 23.38
CA ALA A 401 5.12 -31.94 24.68
C ALA A 401 6.03 -30.70 24.59
N ASP A 402 6.71 -30.54 23.46
CA ASP A 402 7.61 -29.40 23.20
C ASP A 402 6.81 -28.10 22.95
N ILE A 403 5.72 -28.17 22.22
CA ILE A 403 4.81 -27.04 22.00
C ILE A 403 4.14 -26.59 23.30
N SER A 404 3.73 -27.51 24.18
CA SER A 404 3.19 -27.14 25.49
C SER A 404 4.21 -26.39 26.34
N LYS A 405 5.48 -26.81 26.30
CA LYS A 405 6.60 -26.08 26.96
C LYS A 405 6.80 -24.70 26.31
N LYS A 406 6.80 -24.62 24.97
CA LYS A 406 6.96 -23.36 24.23
C LYS A 406 5.82 -22.38 24.51
N ARG A 407 4.56 -22.84 24.58
CA ARG A 407 3.42 -21.99 24.98
C ARG A 407 3.56 -21.44 26.40
N ARG A 408 3.98 -22.27 27.36
CA ARG A 408 4.25 -21.81 28.73
C ARG A 408 5.38 -20.79 28.77
N ARG A 409 6.45 -21.03 28.01
CA ARG A 409 7.59 -20.11 27.94
C ARG A 409 7.20 -18.80 27.26
N LEU A 410 6.39 -18.84 26.19
CA LEU A 410 5.85 -17.65 25.52
C LEU A 410 5.02 -16.79 26.48
N ALA A 411 4.10 -17.40 27.22
CA ALA A 411 3.30 -16.68 28.21
C ALA A 411 4.16 -16.06 29.33
N ALA A 412 5.20 -16.75 29.77
CA ALA A 412 6.15 -16.23 30.77
C ALA A 412 6.99 -15.06 30.21
N ALA A 413 7.46 -15.16 28.96
CA ALA A 413 8.24 -14.11 28.30
C ALA A 413 7.38 -12.85 28.05
N GLN A 414 6.15 -13.00 27.56
CA GLN A 414 5.22 -11.90 27.38
C GLN A 414 4.86 -11.19 28.70
N LYS A 415 4.63 -11.98 29.77
CA LYS A 415 4.40 -11.42 31.11
C LYS A 415 5.62 -10.63 31.58
N ARG A 416 6.83 -11.18 31.41
CA ARG A 416 8.07 -10.51 31.84
C ARG A 416 8.33 -9.23 31.04
N ALA A 417 8.04 -9.21 29.73
CA ALA A 417 8.14 -8.01 28.90
C ALA A 417 7.22 -6.90 29.41
N GLY A 418 5.96 -7.22 29.75
CA GLY A 418 5.03 -6.26 30.34
C GLY A 418 5.41 -5.78 31.76
N GLU A 419 6.12 -6.61 32.55
CA GLU A 419 6.69 -6.18 33.83
C GLU A 419 7.89 -5.23 33.64
N LEU A 420 8.75 -5.51 32.67
CA LEU A 420 9.88 -4.65 32.32
C LEU A 420 9.44 -3.28 31.85
N GLU A 421 8.42 -3.20 31.01
CA GLU A 421 7.87 -1.92 30.55
C GLU A 421 7.43 -1.04 31.74
N LYS A 422 6.75 -1.63 32.71
CA LYS A 422 6.36 -0.93 33.95
C LYS A 422 7.56 -0.50 34.80
N LEU A 423 8.60 -1.33 34.86
CA LEU A 423 9.83 -1.01 35.59
C LEU A 423 10.60 0.13 34.92
N ILE A 424 10.70 0.12 33.58
CA ILE A 424 11.33 1.19 32.81
C ILE A 424 10.61 2.52 33.04
N CYS A 425 9.29 2.54 32.97
CA CYS A 425 8.51 3.73 33.31
C CYS A 425 8.79 4.23 34.73
N LYS A 426 8.83 3.30 35.70
CA LYS A 426 9.07 3.66 37.11
C LYS A 426 10.46 4.22 37.36
N ILE A 427 11.51 3.62 36.79
CA ILE A 427 12.88 4.15 36.96
C ILE A 427 13.04 5.52 36.29
N TYR A 428 12.35 5.75 35.16
CA TYR A 428 12.29 7.05 34.49
C TYR A 428 11.63 8.12 35.39
N GLU A 429 10.47 7.81 35.99
CA GLU A 429 9.80 8.70 36.93
C GLU A 429 10.64 9.00 38.17
N ASP A 430 11.25 7.98 38.77
CA ASP A 430 12.09 8.13 39.96
C ASP A 430 13.37 8.94 39.67
N ASN A 431 13.94 8.84 38.48
CA ASN A 431 15.05 9.68 38.04
C ASN A 431 14.59 11.13 37.83
N ALA A 432 13.47 11.35 37.12
CA ALA A 432 12.90 12.68 36.87
C ALA A 432 12.53 13.41 38.20
N LEU A 433 12.11 12.67 39.22
CA LEU A 433 11.80 13.18 40.56
C LEU A 433 13.05 13.33 41.47
N GLY A 434 14.27 13.04 40.98
CA GLY A 434 15.50 13.14 41.72
C GLY A 434 15.71 12.07 42.80
N LYS A 435 14.87 11.02 42.84
CA LYS A 435 14.98 9.90 43.80
C LYS A 435 16.04 8.87 43.39
N LEU A 436 16.34 8.78 42.08
CA LEU A 436 17.33 7.86 41.52
C LEU A 436 18.47 8.65 40.87
N PRO A 437 19.72 8.48 41.28
CA PRO A 437 20.87 9.16 40.67
C PRO A 437 21.07 8.75 39.19
N ASP A 438 21.46 9.71 38.34
CA ASP A 438 21.62 9.53 36.88
C ASP A 438 22.54 8.35 36.50
N ALA A 439 23.62 8.15 37.23
CA ALA A 439 24.55 7.04 36.97
C ALA A 439 23.89 5.67 37.18
N ARG A 440 23.03 5.56 38.21
CA ARG A 440 22.27 4.33 38.49
C ARG A 440 21.11 4.13 37.55
N TYR A 441 20.43 5.22 37.14
CA TYR A 441 19.40 5.21 36.10
C TYR A 441 19.95 4.64 34.78
N LYS A 442 21.06 5.21 34.26
CA LYS A 442 21.71 4.74 33.04
C LYS A 442 22.12 3.28 33.07
N ALA A 443 22.61 2.80 34.21
CA ALA A 443 22.99 1.39 34.36
C ALA A 443 21.79 0.45 34.33
N LEU A 444 20.67 0.81 35.01
CA LEU A 444 19.45 0.01 35.04
C LEU A 444 18.71 0.07 33.68
N ASP A 445 18.66 1.24 33.06
CA ASP A 445 18.05 1.44 31.74
C ASP A 445 18.75 0.58 30.67
N ALA A 446 20.08 0.61 30.63
CA ALA A 446 20.87 -0.24 29.72
C ALA A 446 20.68 -1.75 29.98
N GLN A 447 20.53 -2.16 31.25
CA GLN A 447 20.24 -3.54 31.59
C GLN A 447 18.84 -3.98 31.14
N TYR A 448 17.84 -3.15 31.40
CA TYR A 448 16.45 -3.46 31.02
C TYR A 448 16.23 -3.41 29.51
N ALA A 449 16.85 -2.47 28.80
CA ALA A 449 16.83 -2.44 27.34
C ALA A 449 17.41 -3.72 26.74
N LYS A 450 18.56 -4.21 27.25
CA LYS A 450 19.15 -5.47 26.79
C LYS A 450 18.27 -6.68 27.07
N GLU A 451 17.59 -6.70 28.22
CA GLU A 451 16.65 -7.77 28.57
C GLU A 451 15.41 -7.71 27.68
N GLN A 452 14.91 -6.51 27.34
CA GLN A 452 13.77 -6.30 26.45
C GLN A 452 14.08 -6.80 25.03
N ASP A 453 15.22 -6.40 24.46
CA ASP A 453 15.65 -6.88 23.13
C ASP A 453 15.74 -8.42 23.08
N ALA A 454 16.29 -9.03 24.11
CA ALA A 454 16.39 -10.49 24.19
C ALA A 454 15.01 -11.18 24.27
N LEU A 455 14.08 -10.61 25.04
CA LEU A 455 12.72 -11.12 25.16
C LEU A 455 11.91 -10.92 23.87
N GLU A 456 12.07 -9.83 23.15
CA GLU A 456 11.41 -9.59 21.85
C GLU A 456 11.81 -10.64 20.82
N ILE A 457 13.10 -10.97 20.74
CA ILE A 457 13.60 -12.03 19.85
C ILE A 457 13.02 -13.39 20.26
N GLU A 458 13.06 -13.72 21.57
CA GLU A 458 12.55 -14.99 22.10
C GLU A 458 11.03 -15.12 21.85
N ILE A 459 10.25 -14.07 22.07
CA ILE A 459 8.80 -14.05 21.81
C ILE A 459 8.51 -14.30 20.34
N ALA A 460 9.19 -13.61 19.42
CA ALA A 460 9.00 -13.78 17.98
C ALA A 460 9.30 -15.21 17.51
N GLU A 461 10.36 -15.85 18.02
CA GLU A 461 10.70 -17.24 17.71
C GLU A 461 9.66 -18.23 18.26
N LEU A 462 9.20 -18.02 19.49
CA LEU A 462 8.19 -18.88 20.12
C LEU A 462 6.82 -18.73 19.45
N GLU A 463 6.40 -17.50 19.10
CA GLU A 463 5.15 -17.23 18.36
C GLU A 463 5.17 -17.90 16.99
N LYS A 464 6.27 -17.81 16.26
CA LYS A 464 6.43 -18.49 14.97
C LYS A 464 6.31 -19.99 15.10
N ALA A 465 6.91 -20.58 16.14
CA ALA A 465 6.83 -22.02 16.38
C ALA A 465 5.41 -22.48 16.77
N VAL A 466 4.70 -21.72 17.61
CA VAL A 466 3.32 -22.03 18.03
C VAL A 466 2.35 -21.86 16.86
N THR A 467 2.47 -20.77 16.11
CA THR A 467 1.62 -20.50 14.92
C THR A 467 1.83 -21.58 13.85
N GLY A 468 3.07 -21.99 13.60
CA GLY A 468 3.38 -23.07 12.66
C GLY A 468 2.70 -24.40 13.04
N TYR A 469 2.68 -24.74 14.33
CA TYR A 469 1.99 -25.92 14.82
C TYR A 469 0.47 -25.84 14.66
N GLU A 470 -0.15 -24.71 14.98
CA GLU A 470 -1.59 -24.49 14.82
C GLU A 470 -2.02 -24.52 13.34
N GLN A 471 -1.18 -24.01 12.45
CA GLN A 471 -1.40 -24.11 11.01
C GLN A 471 -1.34 -25.56 10.53
N SER A 472 -0.42 -26.36 11.05
CA SER A 472 -0.27 -27.78 10.72
C SER A 472 -1.50 -28.59 11.15
N GLN A 473 -2.08 -28.35 12.34
CA GLN A 473 -3.32 -29.00 12.77
C GLN A 473 -4.51 -28.67 11.86
N LYS A 474 -4.68 -27.39 11.52
CA LYS A 474 -5.74 -26.95 10.59
C LYS A 474 -5.55 -27.53 9.18
N SER A 475 -4.32 -27.85 8.79
CA SER A 475 -4.02 -28.45 7.49
C SER A 475 -4.53 -29.90 7.39
N ALA A 476 -4.45 -30.69 8.46
CA ALA A 476 -4.97 -32.07 8.48
C ALA A 476 -6.51 -32.10 8.31
N GLU A 477 -7.22 -31.26 9.02
CA GLU A 477 -8.69 -31.13 8.90
C GLU A 477 -9.10 -30.64 7.50
N LYS A 478 -8.38 -29.66 6.95
CA LYS A 478 -8.61 -29.17 5.58
C LYS A 478 -8.35 -30.26 4.54
N PHE A 479 -7.30 -31.07 4.74
CA PHE A 479 -6.98 -32.15 3.82
C PHE A 479 -8.07 -33.23 3.79
N ILE A 480 -8.65 -33.58 4.95
CA ILE A 480 -9.79 -34.50 5.04
C ILE A 480 -11.01 -33.89 4.34
N ALA A 481 -11.32 -32.62 4.59
CA ALA A 481 -12.42 -31.94 3.93
C ALA A 481 -12.24 -31.89 2.39
N LEU A 482 -10.99 -31.79 1.91
CA LEU A 482 -10.68 -31.87 0.48
C LEU A 482 -10.90 -33.28 -0.08
N ILE A 483 -10.54 -34.32 0.66
CA ILE A 483 -10.82 -35.73 0.25
C ILE A 483 -12.33 -35.95 0.17
N ASP A 484 -13.09 -35.46 1.13
CA ASP A 484 -14.56 -35.61 1.15
C ASP A 484 -15.24 -34.84 0.00
N LYS A 485 -14.62 -33.76 -0.50
CA LYS A 485 -15.10 -32.95 -1.62
C LYS A 485 -15.07 -33.71 -2.96
N TYR A 486 -14.14 -34.68 -3.13
CA TYR A 486 -13.92 -35.39 -4.36
C TYR A 486 -14.28 -36.88 -4.21
N GLU A 487 -15.24 -37.35 -5.04
CA GLU A 487 -15.69 -38.75 -5.00
C GLU A 487 -14.72 -39.69 -5.71
N ASN A 488 -14.09 -39.24 -6.79
CA ASN A 488 -13.28 -40.06 -7.67
C ASN A 488 -11.92 -39.40 -7.98
N PHE A 489 -10.85 -40.19 -7.91
CA PHE A 489 -9.47 -39.79 -8.20
C PHE A 489 -8.89 -40.44 -9.47
N ASP A 490 -9.70 -41.09 -10.30
CA ASP A 490 -9.25 -41.75 -11.53
C ASP A 490 -8.81 -40.74 -12.59
N THR A 491 -9.47 -39.58 -12.64
CA THR A 491 -9.13 -38.49 -13.54
C THR A 491 -8.79 -37.24 -12.74
N LEU A 492 -7.49 -36.90 -12.69
CA LEU A 492 -7.02 -35.72 -11.97
C LEU A 492 -7.23 -34.46 -12.79
N THR A 493 -8.01 -33.55 -12.25
CA THR A 493 -8.16 -32.18 -12.82
C THR A 493 -7.00 -31.27 -12.40
N ASN A 494 -6.78 -30.18 -13.14
CA ASN A 494 -5.78 -29.18 -12.75
C ASN A 494 -6.06 -28.58 -11.36
N THR A 495 -7.34 -28.43 -11.00
CA THR A 495 -7.77 -27.96 -9.69
C THR A 495 -7.37 -28.95 -8.61
N MET A 496 -7.69 -30.24 -8.76
CA MET A 496 -7.30 -31.29 -7.81
C MET A 496 -5.78 -31.33 -7.60
N LEU A 497 -5.01 -31.33 -8.69
CA LEU A 497 -3.55 -31.34 -8.59
C LEU A 497 -2.99 -30.17 -7.79
N ASN A 498 -3.52 -28.96 -7.98
CA ASN A 498 -3.06 -27.79 -7.25
C ASN A 498 -3.60 -27.71 -5.81
N GLU A 499 -4.75 -28.32 -5.50
CA GLU A 499 -5.30 -28.41 -4.15
C GLU A 499 -4.54 -29.47 -3.31
N PHE A 500 -4.25 -30.66 -3.87
CA PHE A 500 -3.64 -31.77 -3.14
C PHE A 500 -2.11 -31.78 -3.17
N VAL A 501 -1.50 -31.17 -4.21
CA VAL A 501 -0.05 -31.25 -4.43
C VAL A 501 0.58 -29.86 -4.30
N GLU A 502 1.48 -29.74 -3.35
CA GLU A 502 2.30 -28.53 -3.23
C GLU A 502 3.52 -28.60 -4.14
N LYS A 503 4.24 -29.72 -4.09
CA LYS A 503 5.51 -29.90 -4.80
C LYS A 503 5.80 -31.38 -5.00
N ILE A 504 6.30 -31.73 -6.20
CA ILE A 504 6.80 -33.10 -6.53
C ILE A 504 8.29 -32.96 -6.79
N LEU A 505 9.09 -33.74 -6.06
CA LEU A 505 10.54 -33.82 -6.24
C LEU A 505 10.85 -35.01 -7.14
N VAL A 506 11.57 -34.79 -8.24
CA VAL A 506 12.01 -35.83 -9.18
C VAL A 506 13.49 -36.08 -8.94
N HIS A 507 13.78 -37.30 -8.46
CA HIS A 507 15.12 -37.82 -8.23
C HIS A 507 15.65 -38.52 -9.49
N GLU A 508 16.96 -38.74 -9.55
CA GLU A 508 17.58 -39.58 -10.58
C GLU A 508 17.17 -41.03 -10.37
N LEU A 509 16.73 -41.68 -11.43
CA LEU A 509 16.53 -43.11 -11.43
C LEU A 509 17.89 -43.81 -11.45
N SER A 510 18.39 -44.20 -10.28
CA SER A 510 19.50 -45.14 -10.18
C SER A 510 19.00 -46.54 -10.48
N LEU A 511 19.74 -47.30 -11.31
CA LEU A 511 19.44 -48.69 -11.61
C LEU A 511 19.36 -49.60 -10.38
N ILE A 512 19.83 -49.15 -9.22
CA ILE A 512 19.80 -49.83 -7.93
C ILE A 512 18.44 -49.68 -7.21
N HIS A 513 17.63 -48.66 -7.57
CA HIS A 513 16.35 -48.36 -6.89
C HIS A 513 15.10 -48.75 -7.70
N ILE A 514 15.22 -49.67 -8.67
CA ILE A 514 14.05 -50.18 -9.41
C ILE A 514 13.09 -50.99 -8.53
N SER A 515 13.49 -51.38 -7.32
CA SER A 515 12.70 -52.18 -6.38
C SER A 515 11.97 -51.37 -5.29
N GLU A 516 12.17 -50.05 -5.17
CA GLU A 516 11.43 -49.25 -4.20
C GLU A 516 10.55 -48.20 -4.89
N PRO A 517 9.26 -48.06 -4.51
CA PRO A 517 8.41 -47.04 -5.05
C PRO A 517 8.95 -45.67 -4.64
N THR A 518 9.00 -44.76 -5.60
CA THR A 518 9.39 -43.34 -5.44
C THR A 518 8.70 -42.74 -4.22
N ARG A 519 9.45 -42.36 -3.20
CA ARG A 519 8.90 -41.64 -2.03
C ARG A 519 8.39 -40.30 -2.48
N LEU A 520 7.07 -40.16 -2.55
CA LEU A 520 6.40 -38.88 -2.62
C LEU A 520 6.43 -38.27 -1.21
N GLN A 521 7.22 -37.23 -1.00
CA GLN A 521 7.05 -36.36 0.16
C GLN A 521 5.89 -35.40 -0.14
N LEU A 522 4.71 -35.74 0.34
CA LEU A 522 3.62 -34.81 0.50
C LEU A 522 3.99 -33.91 1.68
N ILE A 523 4.49 -32.71 1.39
CA ILE A 523 4.70 -31.67 2.40
C ILE A 523 3.45 -30.82 2.37
N SER A 524 2.63 -30.96 3.42
CA SER A 524 1.47 -30.11 3.70
C SER A 524 1.92 -28.71 4.14
#